data_01755ec9a61ef592a1fc956319e78ebe
#
_entry.id   01755ec9a61ef592a1fc956319e78ebe
#
_cell.length_a   1.000
_cell.length_b   1.000
_cell.length_c   1.000
_cell.angle_alpha   90.00
_cell.angle_beta   90.00
_cell.angle_gamma   90.00
#
_symmetry.space_group_name_H-M   'P 1'
#
loop_
_entity.id
_entity.type
_entity.pdbx_description
1 polymer ?
#
loop_
_entity_poly.entity_id
_entity_poly.type
_entity_poly.pdbx_seq_one_letter_code
_entity_poly.pdbx_strand_id
1 'polypeptide(L)'
;MDIILSSDRIDVQECDVIVTGFFLDERPLRGASGWIDWRLNGRLSCFIQTKRLTGEWKETILLPSEGRLVAPLILLIGLGRVREYGPLRLRELSAHLIMTLQGIQVPNICLAFPCEGTYSIDCSKTAEVVVDGIADCLDRDPCLTGEEWVKNLRLLFTQDAGRFEETLLGIQTAKSILADRFQIQVLVPSESPDAPEERREETQS
;
A
#
# COMPACT_ATOMS: atom_id res chain seq x y z
N MET A 1 12.75 -5.12 -10.38
CA MET A 1 11.67 -4.73 -9.42
C MET A 1 11.13 -5.99 -8.77
N ASP A 2 11.12 -6.03 -7.45
CA ASP A 2 10.61 -7.15 -6.68
C ASP A 2 9.24 -6.79 -6.12
N ILE A 3 8.28 -7.72 -6.24
CA ILE A 3 6.96 -7.57 -5.63
C ILE A 3 6.81 -8.65 -4.57
N ILE A 4 6.54 -8.22 -3.35
CA ILE A 4 6.35 -9.08 -2.19
C ILE A 4 4.89 -8.98 -1.77
N LEU A 5 4.25 -10.10 -1.50
CA LEU A 5 2.91 -10.12 -0.90
C LEU A 5 2.99 -10.76 0.48
N SER A 6 2.54 -10.05 1.50
CA SER A 6 2.53 -10.50 2.89
C SER A 6 1.12 -10.50 3.47
N SER A 7 0.81 -11.50 4.29
CA SER A 7 -0.41 -11.55 5.09
C SER A 7 -0.29 -10.84 6.44
N ASP A 8 0.91 -10.40 6.80
CA ASP A 8 1.14 -9.68 8.03
C ASP A 8 0.53 -8.28 7.99
N ARG A 9 0.20 -7.77 9.17
CA ARG A 9 -0.37 -6.43 9.30
C ARG A 9 0.63 -5.35 8.89
N ILE A 10 0.10 -4.26 8.34
CA ILE A 10 0.89 -3.13 7.84
C ILE A 10 1.82 -2.50 8.88
N ASP A 11 1.45 -2.54 10.17
CA ASP A 11 2.20 -1.92 11.26
C ASP A 11 3.46 -2.69 11.67
N VAL A 12 3.61 -3.95 11.24
CA VAL A 12 4.78 -4.79 11.52
C VAL A 12 5.68 -5.02 10.31
N GLN A 13 5.34 -4.45 9.15
CA GLN A 13 6.11 -4.63 7.93
C GLN A 13 7.47 -3.94 7.97
N GLU A 14 8.51 -4.68 7.61
CA GLU A 14 9.86 -4.15 7.47
C GLU A 14 10.02 -3.48 6.10
N CYS A 15 9.93 -2.15 6.08
CA CYS A 15 10.08 -1.32 4.89
C CYS A 15 10.56 0.08 5.25
N ASP A 16 10.99 0.84 4.25
CA ASP A 16 11.47 2.21 4.45
C ASP A 16 10.31 3.20 4.60
N VAL A 17 9.22 2.96 3.86
CA VAL A 17 8.02 3.79 3.88
C VAL A 17 6.76 2.95 3.71
N ILE A 18 5.77 3.22 4.54
CA ILE A 18 4.40 2.74 4.34
C ILE A 18 3.64 3.78 3.55
N VAL A 19 3.00 3.35 2.45
CA VAL A 19 2.14 4.18 1.62
C VAL A 19 0.70 3.71 1.77
N THR A 20 -0.19 4.60 2.14
CA THR A 20 -1.62 4.32 2.19
C THR A 20 -2.44 5.52 1.77
N GLY A 21 -3.67 5.25 1.35
CA GLY A 21 -4.60 6.29 0.94
C GLY A 21 -5.68 6.57 2.00
N PHE A 22 -6.27 7.76 1.93
CA PHE A 22 -7.43 8.13 2.71
C PHE A 22 -8.37 9.03 1.91
N PHE A 23 -9.67 8.89 2.15
CA PHE A 23 -10.68 9.63 1.39
C PHE A 23 -11.05 10.96 2.01
N LEU A 24 -11.54 11.88 1.17
CA LEU A 24 -12.09 13.17 1.59
C LEU A 24 -13.38 13.01 2.41
N ASP A 25 -14.23 12.06 2.06
CA ASP A 25 -15.60 11.89 2.56
C ASP A 25 -15.84 10.61 3.36
N GLU A 26 -14.78 9.89 3.75
CA GLU A 26 -14.87 8.72 4.63
C GLU A 26 -14.34 9.03 6.03
N ARG A 27 -15.23 8.99 7.01
CA ARG A 27 -14.89 9.17 8.43
C ARG A 27 -15.68 8.17 9.30
N PRO A 28 -15.05 7.54 10.32
CA PRO A 28 -13.62 7.60 10.65
C PRO A 28 -12.74 6.98 9.56
N LEU A 29 -11.42 7.16 9.68
CA LEU A 29 -10.45 6.48 8.82
C LEU A 29 -10.62 4.96 8.92
N ARG A 30 -10.49 4.24 7.80
CA ARG A 30 -10.70 2.79 7.72
C ARG A 30 -9.48 2.08 7.12
N GLY A 31 -9.47 0.76 7.22
CA GLY A 31 -8.40 -0.07 6.65
C GLY A 31 -7.02 0.32 7.17
N ALA A 32 -6.02 0.33 6.30
CA ALA A 32 -4.64 0.62 6.64
C ALA A 32 -4.45 2.01 7.28
N SER A 33 -5.10 3.05 6.74
CA SER A 33 -5.01 4.41 7.32
C SER A 33 -5.63 4.49 8.71
N GLY A 34 -6.71 3.74 8.98
CA GLY A 34 -7.31 3.62 10.31
C GLY A 34 -6.39 2.91 11.32
N TRP A 35 -5.72 1.82 10.90
CA TRP A 35 -4.73 1.13 11.72
C TRP A 35 -3.53 2.01 12.05
N ILE A 36 -3.02 2.75 11.08
CA ILE A 36 -1.92 3.69 11.26
C ILE A 36 -2.34 4.81 12.22
N ASP A 37 -3.53 5.37 12.07
CA ASP A 37 -4.04 6.42 12.97
C ASP A 37 -4.13 5.91 14.41
N TRP A 38 -4.62 4.69 14.61
CA TRP A 38 -4.67 4.07 15.94
C TRP A 38 -3.26 3.91 16.54
N ARG A 39 -2.27 3.44 15.78
CA ARG A 39 -0.87 3.33 16.24
C ARG A 39 -0.26 4.70 16.56
N LEU A 40 -0.66 5.73 15.85
CA LEU A 40 -0.23 7.12 16.05
C LEU A 40 -1.09 7.87 17.09
N ASN A 41 -1.92 7.15 17.88
CA ASN A 41 -2.80 7.72 18.91
C ASN A 41 -3.76 8.81 18.38
N GLY A 42 -4.38 8.60 17.22
CA GLY A 42 -5.34 9.53 16.63
C GLY A 42 -4.72 10.78 15.99
N ARG A 43 -3.42 10.77 15.70
CA ARG A 43 -2.72 11.94 15.12
C ARG A 43 -3.25 12.33 13.75
N LEU A 44 -3.57 11.34 12.89
CA LEU A 44 -4.14 11.62 11.57
C LEU A 44 -5.54 12.20 11.69
N SER A 45 -6.38 11.62 12.55
CA SER A 45 -7.70 12.16 12.87
C SER A 45 -7.63 13.59 13.40
N CYS A 46 -6.65 13.91 14.23
CA CYS A 46 -6.41 15.28 14.73
C CYS A 46 -6.03 16.22 13.56
N PHE A 47 -5.17 15.80 12.63
CA PHE A 47 -4.82 16.62 11.47
C PHE A 47 -6.03 16.87 10.56
N ILE A 48 -6.90 15.89 10.40
CA ILE A 48 -8.14 16.02 9.64
C ILE A 48 -9.11 16.98 10.33
N GLN A 49 -9.32 16.85 11.64
CA GLN A 49 -10.19 17.75 12.41
C GLN A 49 -9.69 19.20 12.39
N THR A 50 -8.38 19.39 12.40
CA THR A 50 -7.76 20.72 12.32
C THR A 50 -7.57 21.23 10.88
N LYS A 51 -8.11 20.50 9.89
CA LYS A 51 -8.02 20.82 8.46
C LYS A 51 -6.59 20.94 7.92
N ARG A 52 -5.63 20.28 8.56
CA ARG A 52 -4.26 20.14 8.06
C ARG A 52 -4.14 19.03 7.04
N LEU A 53 -5.08 18.11 7.05
CA LEU A 53 -5.28 17.03 6.09
C LEU A 53 -6.75 17.04 5.69
N THR A 54 -7.02 16.87 4.41
CA THR A 54 -8.39 16.88 3.89
C THR A 54 -8.78 15.56 3.24
N GLY A 55 -7.87 14.91 2.53
CA GLY A 55 -8.09 13.75 1.67
C GLY A 55 -8.43 14.14 0.23
N GLU A 56 -8.18 15.40 -0.15
CA GLU A 56 -8.32 15.82 -1.55
C GLU A 56 -7.42 15.00 -2.47
N TRP A 57 -7.83 14.93 -3.73
CA TRP A 57 -7.14 14.13 -4.74
C TRP A 57 -5.67 14.51 -4.86
N LYS A 58 -4.78 13.51 -4.67
CA LYS A 58 -3.31 13.67 -4.69
C LYS A 58 -2.71 14.55 -3.58
N GLU A 59 -3.51 14.97 -2.59
CA GLU A 59 -2.92 15.56 -1.39
C GLU A 59 -1.92 14.57 -0.78
N THR A 60 -0.70 15.02 -0.53
CA THR A 60 0.37 14.11 -0.09
C THR A 60 1.03 14.67 1.16
N ILE A 61 1.20 13.81 2.17
CA ILE A 61 1.95 14.15 3.38
C ILE A 61 2.88 13.01 3.76
N LEU A 62 4.13 13.37 4.08
CA LEU A 62 5.13 12.47 4.64
C LEU A 62 5.26 12.74 6.14
N LEU A 63 5.13 11.68 6.94
CA LEU A 63 5.22 11.75 8.39
C LEU A 63 6.23 10.73 8.93
N PRO A 64 6.99 11.05 9.98
CA PRO A 64 7.75 10.06 10.72
C PRO A 64 6.82 9.19 11.57
N SER A 65 7.12 7.90 11.68
CA SER A 65 6.38 6.96 12.55
C SER A 65 6.69 7.15 14.04
N GLU A 66 7.77 7.85 14.36
CA GLU A 66 8.25 8.10 15.72
C GLU A 66 8.44 6.81 16.54
N GLY A 67 8.84 5.71 15.87
CA GLY A 67 9.04 4.41 16.50
C GLY A 67 7.73 3.66 16.86
N ARG A 68 6.57 4.14 16.40
CA ARG A 68 5.26 3.50 16.66
C ARG A 68 4.91 2.42 15.65
N LEU A 69 5.61 2.40 14.52
CA LEU A 69 5.57 1.40 13.47
C LEU A 69 6.99 0.92 13.21
N VAL A 70 7.15 -0.25 12.61
CA VAL A 70 8.47 -0.75 12.21
C VAL A 70 9.06 0.14 11.11
N ALA A 71 8.24 0.50 10.13
CA ALA A 71 8.64 1.45 9.10
C ALA A 71 8.88 2.86 9.69
N PRO A 72 10.00 3.52 9.36
CA PRO A 72 10.32 4.85 9.88
C PRO A 72 9.44 5.96 9.30
N LEU A 73 8.93 5.79 8.08
CA LEU A 73 8.19 6.80 7.34
C LEU A 73 6.80 6.32 6.95
N ILE A 74 5.85 7.25 6.89
CA ILE A 74 4.49 7.05 6.45
C ILE A 74 4.16 8.10 5.40
N LEU A 75 3.81 7.68 4.20
CA LEU A 75 3.34 8.52 3.12
C LEU A 75 1.83 8.34 2.97
N LEU A 76 1.07 9.38 3.29
CA LEU A 76 -0.37 9.40 3.12
C LEU A 76 -0.74 10.13 1.84
N ILE A 77 -1.66 9.56 1.07
CA ILE A 77 -2.12 10.14 -0.19
C ILE A 77 -3.64 10.30 -0.16
N GLY A 78 -4.12 11.50 -0.45
CA GLY A 78 -5.53 11.79 -0.60
C GLY A 78 -6.10 11.12 -1.85
N LEU A 79 -7.17 10.35 -1.66
CA LEU A 79 -7.85 9.59 -2.71
C LEU A 79 -9.04 10.33 -3.34
N GLY A 80 -9.33 11.55 -2.83
CA GLY A 80 -10.54 12.27 -3.21
C GLY A 80 -11.80 11.62 -2.63
N ARG A 81 -12.91 11.67 -3.36
CA ARG A 81 -14.19 11.10 -2.91
C ARG A 81 -14.28 9.60 -3.20
N VAL A 82 -14.86 8.84 -2.27
CA VAL A 82 -15.08 7.38 -2.42
C VAL A 82 -15.75 7.04 -3.75
N ARG A 83 -16.80 7.79 -4.14
CA ARG A 83 -17.56 7.55 -5.40
C ARG A 83 -16.73 7.71 -6.68
N GLU A 84 -15.59 8.39 -6.59
CA GLU A 84 -14.70 8.66 -7.72
C GLU A 84 -13.50 7.72 -7.77
N TYR A 85 -13.33 6.91 -6.72
CA TYR A 85 -12.26 5.95 -6.62
C TYR A 85 -12.50 4.75 -7.51
N GLY A 86 -11.49 4.36 -8.27
CA GLY A 86 -11.56 3.24 -9.19
C GLY A 86 -10.26 3.03 -9.97
N PRO A 87 -10.23 2.05 -10.89
CA PRO A 87 -8.99 1.62 -11.54
C PRO A 87 -8.20 2.73 -12.24
N LEU A 88 -8.87 3.60 -12.98
CA LEU A 88 -8.21 4.68 -13.73
C LEU A 88 -7.55 5.69 -12.80
N ARG A 89 -8.25 6.10 -11.74
CA ARG A 89 -7.70 7.02 -10.73
C ARG A 89 -6.55 6.39 -9.95
N LEU A 90 -6.68 5.12 -9.60
CA LEU A 90 -5.62 4.42 -8.88
C LEU A 90 -4.35 4.27 -9.74
N ARG A 91 -4.49 3.97 -11.03
CA ARG A 91 -3.37 3.95 -11.98
C ARG A 91 -2.68 5.32 -12.08
N GLU A 92 -3.45 6.40 -12.17
CA GLU A 92 -2.92 7.77 -12.18
C GLU A 92 -2.23 8.14 -10.85
N LEU A 93 -2.79 7.67 -9.73
CA LEU A 93 -2.22 7.85 -8.40
C LEU A 93 -0.88 7.15 -8.27
N SER A 94 -0.74 5.95 -8.84
CA SER A 94 0.50 5.16 -8.79
C SER A 94 1.66 5.86 -9.53
N ALA A 95 1.37 6.54 -10.62
CA ALA A 95 2.36 7.40 -11.30
C ALA A 95 2.75 8.60 -10.41
N HIS A 96 1.76 9.25 -9.77
CA HIS A 96 2.02 10.34 -8.81
C HIS A 96 2.83 9.87 -7.60
N LEU A 97 2.58 8.66 -7.11
CA LEU A 97 3.33 8.04 -6.03
C LEU A 97 4.82 7.93 -6.37
N ILE A 98 5.18 7.39 -7.53
CA ILE A 98 6.58 7.24 -7.95
C ILE A 98 7.27 8.60 -8.04
N MET A 99 6.62 9.62 -8.60
CA MET A 99 7.16 10.99 -8.64
C MET A 99 7.38 11.58 -7.24
N THR A 100 6.51 11.26 -6.28
CA THR A 100 6.66 11.67 -4.88
C THR A 100 7.83 10.95 -4.21
N LEU A 101 7.96 9.64 -4.44
CA LEU A 101 9.03 8.80 -3.88
C LEU A 101 10.41 9.16 -4.42
N GLN A 102 10.49 9.73 -5.62
CA GLN A 102 11.74 10.28 -6.16
C GLN A 102 12.39 11.31 -5.22
N GLY A 103 11.57 12.09 -4.51
CA GLY A 103 12.07 13.06 -3.51
C GLY A 103 12.62 12.41 -2.24
N ILE A 104 12.28 11.15 -1.97
CA ILE A 104 12.67 10.40 -0.75
C ILE A 104 13.78 9.39 -1.07
N GLN A 105 13.77 8.82 -2.28
CA GLN A 105 14.75 7.87 -2.83
C GLN A 105 14.92 6.57 -2.00
N VAL A 106 13.82 6.05 -1.46
CA VAL A 106 13.80 4.79 -0.68
C VAL A 106 13.33 3.62 -1.53
N PRO A 107 14.00 2.45 -1.50
CA PRO A 107 13.68 1.32 -2.36
C PRO A 107 12.58 0.39 -1.79
N ASN A 108 12.41 0.28 -0.47
CA ASN A 108 11.48 -0.69 0.12
C ASN A 108 10.18 0.00 0.52
N ILE A 109 9.12 -0.22 -0.26
CA ILE A 109 7.86 0.48 -0.16
C ILE A 109 6.74 -0.50 0.18
N CYS A 110 6.07 -0.30 1.30
CA CYS A 110 4.88 -1.06 1.66
C CYS A 110 3.63 -0.32 1.16
N LEU A 111 2.80 -0.99 0.38
CA LEU A 111 1.60 -0.44 -0.26
C LEU A 111 0.34 -1.06 0.33
N ALA A 112 -0.59 -0.23 0.80
CA ALA A 112 -1.89 -0.66 1.27
C ALA A 112 -2.99 0.32 0.83
N PHE A 113 -3.57 0.06 -0.32
CA PHE A 113 -4.70 0.83 -0.86
C PHE A 113 -6.03 0.15 -0.56
N PRO A 114 -7.11 0.94 -0.36
CA PRO A 114 -8.44 0.40 -0.15
C PRO A 114 -8.91 -0.43 -1.34
N CYS A 115 -9.48 -1.60 -1.07
CA CYS A 115 -10.14 -2.44 -2.05
C CYS A 115 -11.36 -3.11 -1.44
N GLU A 116 -12.31 -3.53 -2.27
CA GLU A 116 -13.59 -4.17 -1.88
C GLU A 116 -14.56 -3.38 -0.99
N GLY A 117 -15.65 -3.99 -0.64
CA GLY A 117 -16.69 -3.43 0.22
C GLY A 117 -17.40 -2.28 -0.45
N THR A 118 -17.23 -1.07 0.08
CA THR A 118 -17.84 0.16 -0.47
C THR A 118 -17.09 0.74 -1.66
N TYR A 119 -15.93 0.18 -1.99
CA TYR A 119 -15.10 0.68 -3.10
C TYR A 119 -15.43 -0.05 -4.40
N SER A 120 -15.40 0.66 -5.52
CA SER A 120 -15.75 0.12 -6.85
C SER A 120 -14.58 -0.63 -7.51
N ILE A 121 -13.71 -1.25 -6.70
CA ILE A 121 -12.53 -1.98 -7.17
C ILE A 121 -12.22 -3.13 -6.21
N ASP A 122 -11.98 -4.31 -6.74
CA ASP A 122 -11.54 -5.49 -6.00
C ASP A 122 -10.02 -5.49 -5.74
N CYS A 123 -9.55 -6.40 -4.90
CA CYS A 123 -8.14 -6.44 -4.50
C CYS A 123 -7.22 -6.90 -5.65
N SER A 124 -7.70 -7.79 -6.53
CA SER A 124 -6.96 -8.20 -7.72
C SER A 124 -6.72 -7.01 -8.64
N LYS A 125 -7.78 -6.27 -8.97
CA LYS A 125 -7.67 -5.10 -9.85
C LYS A 125 -6.89 -3.95 -9.20
N THR A 126 -6.99 -3.79 -7.88
CA THR A 126 -6.19 -2.82 -7.14
C THR A 126 -4.70 -3.10 -7.30
N ALA A 127 -4.27 -4.33 -7.06
CA ALA A 127 -2.86 -4.72 -7.19
C ALA A 127 -2.37 -4.58 -8.65
N GLU A 128 -3.14 -5.08 -9.61
CA GLU A 128 -2.83 -4.98 -11.04
C GLU A 128 -2.59 -3.53 -11.47
N VAL A 129 -3.55 -2.64 -11.22
CA VAL A 129 -3.46 -1.26 -11.72
C VAL A 129 -2.41 -0.42 -11.00
N VAL A 130 -2.08 -0.75 -9.74
CA VAL A 130 -0.99 -0.10 -9.02
C VAL A 130 0.34 -0.45 -9.67
N VAL A 131 0.59 -1.73 -9.93
CA VAL A 131 1.82 -2.19 -10.59
C VAL A 131 1.93 -1.63 -12.00
N ASP A 132 0.85 -1.67 -12.79
CA ASP A 132 0.80 -1.11 -14.14
C ASP A 132 1.09 0.41 -14.14
N GLY A 133 0.49 1.15 -13.22
CA GLY A 133 0.69 2.60 -13.12
C GLY A 133 2.12 2.99 -12.74
N ILE A 134 2.77 2.20 -11.88
CA ILE A 134 4.19 2.34 -11.55
C ILE A 134 5.05 2.06 -12.78
N ALA A 135 4.81 0.93 -13.46
CA ALA A 135 5.55 0.54 -14.64
C ALA A 135 5.42 1.58 -15.77
N ASP A 136 4.23 2.09 -16.02
CA ASP A 136 4.00 3.15 -17.02
C ASP A 136 4.77 4.44 -16.70
N CYS A 137 4.88 4.80 -15.41
CA CYS A 137 5.66 5.97 -15.00
C CYS A 137 7.15 5.76 -15.27
N LEU A 138 7.67 4.59 -14.92
CA LEU A 138 9.07 4.24 -15.14
C LEU A 138 9.44 4.18 -16.62
N ASP A 139 8.57 3.65 -17.47
CA ASP A 139 8.81 3.59 -18.93
C ASP A 139 8.84 4.97 -19.59
N ARG A 140 8.06 5.92 -19.07
CA ARG A 140 8.01 7.27 -19.64
C ARG A 140 9.22 8.11 -19.29
N ASP A 141 9.93 7.77 -18.23
CA ASP A 141 11.11 8.50 -17.77
C ASP A 141 12.34 7.59 -17.65
N PRO A 142 13.13 7.47 -18.73
CA PRO A 142 14.37 6.68 -18.70
C PRO A 142 15.41 7.18 -17.68
N CYS A 143 15.38 8.46 -17.32
CA CYS A 143 16.28 8.98 -16.29
C CYS A 143 15.93 8.39 -14.94
N LEU A 144 14.63 8.27 -14.65
CA LEU A 144 14.12 7.69 -13.39
C LEU A 144 14.49 6.20 -13.28
N THR A 145 14.39 5.43 -14.35
CA THR A 145 14.78 4.01 -14.36
C THR A 145 16.28 3.79 -14.15
N GLY A 146 17.10 4.79 -14.42
CA GLY A 146 18.54 4.78 -14.14
C GLY A 146 18.91 4.99 -12.68
N GLU A 147 18.00 5.49 -11.86
CA GLU A 147 18.21 5.78 -10.44
C GLU A 147 18.45 4.50 -9.62
N GLU A 148 19.37 4.56 -8.65
CA GLU A 148 19.76 3.40 -7.84
C GLU A 148 18.61 2.87 -6.99
N TRP A 149 17.79 3.75 -6.42
CA TRP A 149 16.63 3.34 -5.62
C TRP A 149 15.57 2.61 -6.46
N VAL A 150 15.40 2.99 -7.76
CA VAL A 150 14.48 2.32 -8.68
C VAL A 150 14.98 0.95 -9.10
N LYS A 151 16.30 0.79 -9.32
CA LYS A 151 16.90 -0.52 -9.63
C LYS A 151 16.68 -1.53 -8.52
N ASN A 152 16.68 -1.07 -7.28
CA ASN A 152 16.48 -1.87 -6.08
C ASN A 152 15.03 -1.84 -5.56
N LEU A 153 14.08 -1.35 -6.36
CA LEU A 153 12.69 -1.14 -5.96
C LEU A 153 12.03 -2.45 -5.54
N ARG A 154 11.50 -2.44 -4.33
CA ARG A 154 10.70 -3.51 -3.74
C ARG A 154 9.34 -2.97 -3.33
N LEU A 155 8.30 -3.53 -3.90
CA LEU A 155 6.91 -3.21 -3.58
C LEU A 155 6.33 -4.32 -2.71
N LEU A 156 6.07 -4.01 -1.46
CA LEU A 156 5.45 -4.92 -0.52
C LEU A 156 3.95 -4.62 -0.45
N PHE A 157 3.11 -5.54 -0.91
CA PHE A 157 1.67 -5.48 -0.72
C PHE A 157 1.30 -6.21 0.57
N THR A 158 0.45 -5.58 1.40
CA THR A 158 -0.10 -6.22 2.59
C THR A 158 -1.58 -6.46 2.39
N GLN A 159 -2.04 -7.66 2.72
CA GLN A 159 -3.45 -8.02 2.60
C GLN A 159 -3.82 -9.07 3.64
N ASP A 160 -5.04 -9.02 4.17
CA ASP A 160 -5.51 -10.07 5.07
C ASP A 160 -5.60 -11.44 4.36
N ALA A 161 -5.56 -12.52 5.14
CA ALA A 161 -5.52 -13.88 4.62
C ALA A 161 -6.72 -14.21 3.69
N GLY A 162 -7.89 -13.61 3.95
CA GLY A 162 -9.09 -13.85 3.13
C GLY A 162 -9.01 -13.28 1.71
N ARG A 163 -8.09 -12.36 1.45
CA ARG A 163 -7.93 -11.67 0.15
C ARG A 163 -6.56 -11.83 -0.46
N PHE A 164 -5.74 -12.63 0.18
CA PHE A 164 -4.36 -12.87 -0.23
C PHE A 164 -4.29 -13.43 -1.65
N GLU A 165 -5.04 -14.50 -1.94
CA GLU A 165 -5.08 -15.15 -3.25
C GLU A 165 -5.60 -14.22 -4.35
N GLU A 166 -6.59 -13.39 -4.05
CA GLU A 166 -7.14 -12.43 -4.99
C GLU A 166 -6.08 -11.37 -5.35
N THR A 167 -5.37 -10.82 -4.35
CA THR A 167 -4.29 -9.86 -4.56
C THR A 167 -3.13 -10.49 -5.34
N LEU A 168 -2.77 -11.74 -5.02
CA LEU A 168 -1.75 -12.50 -5.73
C LEU A 168 -2.10 -12.65 -7.22
N LEU A 169 -3.36 -12.95 -7.54
CA LEU A 169 -3.83 -13.05 -8.93
C LEU A 169 -3.64 -11.73 -9.68
N GLY A 170 -3.95 -10.59 -9.06
CA GLY A 170 -3.73 -9.27 -9.65
C GLY A 170 -2.25 -8.97 -9.93
N ILE A 171 -1.36 -9.31 -8.99
CA ILE A 171 0.08 -9.17 -9.16
C ILE A 171 0.58 -10.07 -10.31
N GLN A 172 0.12 -11.32 -10.39
CA GLN A 172 0.50 -12.24 -11.45
C GLN A 172 0.00 -11.78 -12.83
N THR A 173 -1.20 -11.19 -12.88
CA THR A 173 -1.75 -10.60 -14.10
C THR A 173 -0.88 -9.43 -14.57
N ALA A 174 -0.54 -8.50 -13.70
CA ALA A 174 0.36 -7.38 -14.02
C ALA A 174 1.73 -7.89 -14.47
N LYS A 175 2.31 -8.87 -13.77
CA LYS A 175 3.57 -9.50 -14.17
C LYS A 175 3.50 -10.07 -15.59
N SER A 176 2.42 -10.75 -15.95
CA SER A 176 2.24 -11.33 -17.28
C SER A 176 2.13 -10.26 -18.39
N ILE A 177 1.43 -9.16 -18.10
CA ILE A 177 1.27 -8.03 -19.03
C ILE A 177 2.60 -7.29 -19.23
N LEU A 178 3.41 -7.19 -18.17
CA LEU A 178 4.64 -6.42 -18.17
C LEU A 178 5.90 -7.25 -18.46
N ALA A 179 5.77 -8.55 -18.75
CA ALA A 179 6.89 -9.49 -18.89
C ALA A 179 7.95 -9.06 -19.91
N ASP A 180 7.52 -8.42 -21.00
CA ASP A 180 8.41 -7.94 -22.06
C ASP A 180 9.10 -6.58 -21.71
N ARG A 181 8.63 -5.90 -20.66
CA ARG A 181 9.06 -4.55 -20.28
C ARG A 181 9.87 -4.55 -18.98
N PHE A 182 9.47 -5.36 -18.01
CA PHE A 182 10.07 -5.41 -16.68
C PHE A 182 10.32 -6.84 -16.20
N GLN A 183 11.48 -7.06 -15.59
CA GLN A 183 11.72 -8.27 -14.82
C GLN A 183 11.06 -8.12 -13.45
N ILE A 184 9.95 -8.82 -13.23
CA ILE A 184 9.21 -8.82 -11.97
C ILE A 184 9.38 -10.16 -11.29
N GLN A 185 9.94 -10.16 -10.07
CA GLN A 185 9.95 -11.32 -9.18
C GLN A 185 8.81 -11.17 -8.18
N VAL A 186 8.00 -12.22 -8.02
CA VAL A 186 6.94 -12.26 -7.01
C VAL A 186 7.40 -13.18 -5.91
N LEU A 187 7.53 -12.64 -4.71
CA LEU A 187 7.97 -13.34 -3.52
C LEU A 187 6.79 -13.44 -2.54
N VAL A 188 6.44 -14.65 -2.18
CA VAL A 188 5.46 -14.94 -1.12
C VAL A 188 6.25 -15.51 0.05
N PRO A 189 6.35 -14.81 1.19
CA PRO A 189 6.99 -15.37 2.36
C PRO A 189 6.30 -16.68 2.74
N SER A 190 7.06 -17.75 2.95
CA SER A 190 6.52 -18.98 3.50
C SER A 190 5.97 -18.68 4.89
N GLU A 191 4.76 -19.11 5.19
CA GLU A 191 4.16 -19.00 6.52
C GLU A 191 5.17 -19.46 7.57
N SER A 192 5.46 -18.59 8.54
CA SER A 192 6.21 -19.00 9.72
C SER A 192 5.37 -20.00 10.49
N PRO A 193 5.90 -21.19 10.86
CA PRO A 193 5.10 -22.24 11.51
C PRO A 193 4.75 -21.98 12.98
N ASP A 194 4.85 -20.74 13.46
CA ASP A 194 4.55 -20.33 14.83
C ASP A 194 3.31 -19.41 14.93
N ALA A 195 2.14 -19.95 14.55
CA ALA A 195 0.90 -19.42 15.09
C ALA A 195 0.68 -20.12 16.46
N PRO A 196 0.56 -19.41 17.60
CA PRO A 196 0.22 -20.04 18.85
C PRO A 196 -1.18 -20.66 18.75
N GLU A 197 -1.27 -21.98 18.89
CA GLU A 197 -2.54 -22.69 19.07
C GLU A 197 -3.32 -22.03 20.22
N GLU A 198 -4.43 -21.38 19.91
CA GLU A 198 -5.42 -20.97 20.89
C GLU A 198 -5.86 -22.21 21.67
N ARG A 199 -5.46 -22.29 22.93
CA ARG A 199 -5.96 -23.30 23.88
C ARG A 199 -7.48 -23.17 23.92
N ARG A 200 -8.15 -24.14 23.30
CA ARG A 200 -9.56 -24.41 23.60
C ARG A 200 -9.61 -24.86 25.05
N GLU A 201 -10.01 -23.95 25.95
CA GLU A 201 -10.41 -24.33 27.29
C GLU A 201 -11.69 -25.15 27.18
N GLU A 202 -11.52 -26.46 27.37
CA GLU A 202 -12.63 -27.36 27.67
C GLU A 202 -13.22 -26.95 29.04
N THR A 203 -14.37 -26.32 28.99
CA THR A 203 -15.19 -26.17 30.18
C THR A 203 -16.05 -27.43 30.29
N GLN A 204 -15.54 -28.44 31.01
CA GLN A 204 -16.34 -29.50 31.57
C GLN A 204 -16.71 -29.12 33.00
N SER A 205 -17.98 -29.18 33.29
CA SER A 205 -18.76 -29.35 34.53
C SER A 205 -19.68 -28.19 34.85
#